data_e92213bbabaacd0deddd260967caa2cf
#
_entry.id   e92213bbabaacd0deddd260967caa2cf
#
_cell.length_a   1.000
_cell.length_b   1.000
_cell.length_c   1.000
_cell.angle_alpha   90.00
_cell.angle_beta   90.00
_cell.angle_gamma   90.00
#
_symmetry.space_group_name_H-M   'P 1'
#
loop_
_entity.id
_entity.type
_entity.pdbx_description
1 polymer ?
#
loop_
_entity_poly.entity_id
_entity_poly.type
_entity_poly.pdbx_seq_one_letter_code
_entity_poly.pdbx_strand_id
1 'polypeptide(L)'
;FLIPLLYFYALGCGNSAETSKEKTSTVEISKKPITAASQKKNSKKNKASKKNQNSASQKIKAPDFNLADLDGNILNFSAYEGQVVMLTFWGTWCGPCRQEIPDFIELYDKYNNEGLEIVGIAIQSGSPENIKLFSEHYKINYPILTDINGNESYKAFSDYGTISGVGMRAVPTTFLIDRD
;
A
#
# COMPACT_ATOMS: atom_id res chain seq x y z
N PHE A 1 19.83 41.25 37.55
CA PHE A 1 18.65 41.25 38.46
C PHE A 1 18.18 39.81 38.61
N LEU A 2 18.35 39.32 39.81
CA LEU A 2 17.84 38.04 40.34
C LEU A 2 16.34 38.18 40.60
N ILE A 3 15.60 36.99 40.58
CA ILE A 3 14.59 36.66 41.57
C ILE A 3 13.44 35.84 41.05
N PRO A 4 12.80 35.09 41.93
CA PRO A 4 13.14 33.78 42.51
C PRO A 4 12.15 32.64 42.15
N LEU A 5 12.57 31.44 42.55
CA LEU A 5 11.77 30.22 42.74
C LEU A 5 10.52 30.44 43.59
N LEU A 6 9.39 29.90 43.18
CA LEU A 6 8.30 29.53 44.08
C LEU A 6 7.90 28.06 43.90
N TYR A 7 8.26 27.29 44.90
CA TYR A 7 7.83 25.94 45.20
C TYR A 7 6.35 25.98 45.62
N PHE A 8 5.53 25.14 45.02
CA PHE A 8 4.27 24.73 45.64
C PHE A 8 4.20 23.22 45.75
N TYR A 9 4.39 22.76 46.98
CA TYR A 9 4.03 21.39 47.44
C TYR A 9 2.51 21.39 47.67
N ALA A 10 1.82 20.40 47.20
CA ALA A 10 0.54 19.97 47.76
C ALA A 10 0.44 18.45 47.75
N LEU A 11 0.56 17.92 48.93
CA LEU A 11 0.17 16.53 49.25
C LEU A 11 -1.34 16.36 49.15
N GLY A 12 -1.78 15.16 48.71
CA GLY A 12 -3.17 14.72 48.80
C GLY A 12 -3.27 13.23 48.51
N CYS A 13 -3.21 12.43 49.53
CA CYS A 13 -3.58 11.01 49.56
C CYS A 13 -5.05 10.81 49.23
N GLY A 14 -5.36 9.69 48.55
CA GLY A 14 -6.72 9.20 48.40
C GLY A 14 -6.73 7.81 47.73
N ASN A 15 -6.63 6.78 48.57
CA ASN A 15 -6.78 5.37 48.25
C ASN A 15 -8.25 5.07 48.01
N SER A 16 -8.63 4.35 46.97
CA SER A 16 -9.80 3.50 46.97
C SER A 16 -9.65 2.39 45.91
N ALA A 17 -9.42 1.20 46.38
CA ALA A 17 -9.51 -0.04 45.62
C ALA A 17 -10.99 -0.39 45.39
N GLU A 18 -11.37 -0.63 44.15
CA GLU A 18 -12.59 -1.40 43.86
C GLU A 18 -12.29 -2.53 42.89
N THR A 19 -12.41 -3.72 43.45
CA THR A 19 -12.37 -5.03 42.84
C THR A 19 -13.68 -5.25 42.10
N SER A 20 -13.64 -5.44 40.78
CA SER A 20 -14.80 -6.03 40.09
C SER A 20 -14.39 -7.21 39.22
N LYS A 21 -15.00 -8.30 39.56
CA LYS A 21 -14.88 -9.68 39.15
C LYS A 21 -14.94 -9.88 37.64
N GLU A 22 -13.94 -10.59 37.17
CA GLU A 22 -13.87 -11.35 35.93
C GLU A 22 -15.08 -12.31 35.81
N LYS A 23 -15.83 -12.17 34.73
CA LYS A 23 -16.77 -13.20 34.25
C LYS A 23 -16.24 -13.79 32.97
N THR A 24 -15.52 -14.89 33.10
CA THR A 24 -15.16 -15.81 32.02
C THR A 24 -16.42 -16.41 31.44
N SER A 25 -16.73 -16.08 30.20
CA SER A 25 -17.75 -16.72 29.39
C SER A 25 -17.08 -17.67 28.41
N THR A 26 -17.07 -18.94 28.77
CA THR A 26 -16.60 -20.05 27.92
C THR A 26 -17.65 -20.30 26.84
N VAL A 27 -17.30 -20.08 25.58
CA VAL A 27 -18.10 -20.49 24.42
C VAL A 27 -17.55 -21.81 23.91
N GLU A 28 -18.29 -22.88 24.14
CA GLU A 28 -18.04 -24.19 23.56
C GLU A 28 -18.34 -24.19 22.06
N ILE A 29 -17.34 -24.51 21.26
CA ILE A 29 -17.50 -24.73 19.82
C ILE A 29 -17.80 -26.22 19.61
N SER A 30 -19.06 -26.52 19.37
CA SER A 30 -19.55 -27.85 18.98
C SER A 30 -19.04 -28.21 17.58
N LYS A 31 -18.17 -29.21 17.49
CA LYS A 31 -17.72 -29.84 16.24
C LYS A 31 -18.81 -30.82 15.77
N LYS A 32 -19.41 -30.51 14.61
CA LYS A 32 -20.27 -31.46 13.88
C LYS A 32 -19.51 -31.97 12.65
N PRO A 33 -19.34 -33.28 12.45
CA PRO A 33 -18.67 -33.82 11.26
C PRO A 33 -19.60 -33.82 10.05
N ILE A 34 -19.13 -33.34 8.91
CA ILE A 34 -19.86 -33.43 7.65
C ILE A 34 -19.36 -34.68 6.93
N THR A 35 -20.25 -35.64 6.81
CA THR A 35 -20.13 -36.91 6.12
C THR A 35 -20.01 -36.66 4.59
N ALA A 36 -19.08 -37.37 3.97
CA ALA A 36 -18.91 -37.47 2.54
C ALA A 36 -20.09 -38.15 1.85
N ALA A 37 -20.65 -37.52 0.84
CA ALA A 37 -21.56 -38.15 -0.11
C ALA A 37 -20.92 -38.17 -1.51
N SER A 38 -20.64 -39.39 -1.93
CA SER A 38 -20.21 -39.81 -3.26
C SER A 38 -21.24 -39.44 -4.33
N GLN A 39 -20.82 -38.76 -5.42
CA GLN A 39 -21.59 -38.76 -6.67
C GLN A 39 -20.68 -38.90 -7.90
N LYS A 40 -20.80 -40.07 -8.49
CA LYS A 40 -20.77 -40.51 -9.90
C LYS A 40 -20.09 -39.61 -10.97
N LYS A 41 -19.07 -40.27 -11.54
CA LYS A 41 -18.47 -40.03 -12.87
C LYS A 41 -19.54 -39.75 -13.93
N ASN A 42 -19.36 -38.64 -14.67
CA ASN A 42 -19.89 -38.56 -16.03
C ASN A 42 -18.78 -38.02 -16.94
N SER A 43 -18.24 -38.94 -17.73
CA SER A 43 -17.21 -38.74 -18.72
C SER A 43 -17.84 -38.10 -19.96
N LYS A 44 -17.57 -36.81 -20.19
CA LYS A 44 -17.74 -36.19 -21.50
C LYS A 44 -16.38 -35.75 -22.03
N LYS A 45 -15.94 -36.45 -23.04
CA LYS A 45 -14.77 -36.27 -23.89
C LYS A 45 -14.88 -34.89 -24.58
N ASN A 46 -14.22 -33.86 -24.04
CA ASN A 46 -14.10 -32.57 -24.72
C ASN A 46 -12.77 -32.55 -25.46
N LYS A 47 -12.92 -32.51 -26.79
CA LYS A 47 -11.94 -32.36 -27.84
C LYS A 47 -11.05 -31.14 -27.51
N ALA A 48 -9.77 -31.40 -27.25
CA ALA A 48 -8.75 -30.38 -27.01
C ALA A 48 -8.61 -29.51 -28.26
N SER A 49 -9.14 -28.32 -28.23
CA SER A 49 -8.79 -27.25 -29.16
C SER A 49 -7.40 -26.76 -28.76
N LYS A 50 -6.39 -27.09 -29.55
CA LYS A 50 -5.05 -26.52 -29.47
C LYS A 50 -5.20 -25.01 -29.78
N LYS A 51 -5.34 -24.19 -28.75
CA LYS A 51 -5.20 -22.74 -28.85
C LYS A 51 -3.73 -22.45 -29.08
N ASN A 52 -3.43 -22.05 -30.29
CA ASN A 52 -2.13 -21.62 -30.75
C ASN A 52 -1.62 -20.47 -29.84
N GLN A 53 -0.68 -20.77 -28.96
CA GLN A 53 -0.02 -19.77 -28.09
C GLN A 53 1.14 -19.17 -28.88
N ASN A 54 0.81 -18.35 -29.88
CA ASN A 54 1.76 -17.44 -30.50
C ASN A 54 1.27 -16.01 -30.19
N SER A 55 1.17 -15.68 -28.89
CA SER A 55 1.06 -14.31 -28.42
C SER A 55 2.50 -13.83 -28.21
N ALA A 56 3.09 -13.22 -29.22
CA ALA A 56 4.19 -12.32 -28.98
C ALA A 56 3.69 -11.30 -27.94
N SER A 57 4.27 -11.32 -26.74
CA SER A 57 3.96 -10.37 -25.69
C SER A 57 4.23 -8.97 -26.25
N GLN A 58 3.17 -8.26 -26.63
CA GLN A 58 3.31 -6.85 -26.99
C GLN A 58 3.73 -6.12 -25.72
N LYS A 59 4.96 -5.62 -25.70
CA LYS A 59 5.41 -4.72 -24.64
C LYS A 59 4.48 -3.52 -24.62
N ILE A 60 3.85 -3.27 -23.48
CA ILE A 60 2.99 -2.12 -23.27
C ILE A 60 3.87 -1.06 -22.60
N LYS A 61 4.05 0.08 -23.26
CA LYS A 61 4.78 1.20 -22.67
C LYS A 61 4.01 1.74 -21.47
N ALA A 62 4.72 1.91 -20.34
CA ALA A 62 4.16 2.56 -19.16
C ALA A 62 3.79 4.02 -19.47
N PRO A 63 2.62 4.51 -19.04
CA PRO A 63 2.25 5.91 -19.19
C PRO A 63 3.20 6.81 -18.43
N ASP A 64 3.60 7.90 -19.06
CA ASP A 64 4.37 8.94 -18.43
C ASP A 64 3.50 9.85 -17.57
N PHE A 65 4.07 10.44 -16.52
CA PHE A 65 3.40 11.40 -15.66
C PHE A 65 4.39 12.42 -15.09
N ASN A 66 3.86 13.58 -14.68
CA ASN A 66 4.55 14.56 -13.87
C ASN A 66 3.84 14.68 -12.55
N LEU A 67 4.54 14.42 -11.45
CA LEU A 67 4.04 14.53 -10.08
C LEU A 67 5.07 15.23 -9.20
N ALA A 68 4.64 15.78 -8.08
CA ALA A 68 5.53 16.38 -7.10
C ALA A 68 5.95 15.35 -6.05
N ASP A 69 7.22 15.42 -5.63
CA ASP A 69 7.62 14.79 -4.38
C ASP A 69 7.08 15.58 -3.16
N LEU A 70 7.35 15.10 -1.95
CA LEU A 70 6.86 15.73 -0.73
C LEU A 70 7.58 17.04 -0.37
N ASP A 71 8.64 17.39 -1.10
CA ASP A 71 9.37 18.65 -0.98
C ASP A 71 9.00 19.65 -2.11
N GLY A 72 8.09 19.25 -3.00
CA GLY A 72 7.57 20.07 -4.09
C GLY A 72 8.40 20.03 -5.38
N ASN A 73 9.40 19.15 -5.47
CA ASN A 73 10.14 18.96 -6.71
C ASN A 73 9.31 18.14 -7.70
N ILE A 74 9.25 18.58 -8.94
CA ILE A 74 8.51 17.87 -9.98
C ILE A 74 9.37 16.76 -10.55
N LEU A 75 8.83 15.56 -10.52
CA LEU A 75 9.43 14.36 -11.10
C LEU A 75 8.60 13.88 -12.29
N ASN A 76 9.30 13.62 -13.38
CA ASN A 76 8.74 12.94 -14.54
C ASN A 76 9.07 11.45 -14.45
N PHE A 77 8.15 10.58 -14.84
CA PHE A 77 8.36 9.12 -14.74
C PHE A 77 9.54 8.64 -15.59
N SER A 78 9.85 9.33 -16.69
CA SER A 78 11.04 9.03 -17.51
C SER A 78 12.37 9.16 -16.77
N ALA A 79 12.41 9.81 -15.60
CA ALA A 79 13.61 9.83 -14.75
C ALA A 79 14.02 8.44 -14.23
N TYR A 80 13.10 7.45 -14.27
CA TYR A 80 13.33 6.08 -13.85
C TYR A 80 13.63 5.12 -15.02
N GLU A 81 13.80 5.64 -16.26
CA GLU A 81 14.16 4.79 -17.42
C GLU A 81 15.44 3.98 -17.15
N GLY A 82 15.42 2.71 -17.55
CA GLY A 82 16.53 1.78 -17.34
C GLY A 82 16.56 1.10 -15.96
N GLN A 83 15.61 1.41 -15.09
CA GLN A 83 15.42 0.74 -13.79
C GLN A 83 14.23 -0.20 -13.82
N VAL A 84 14.22 -1.17 -12.92
CA VAL A 84 12.99 -1.89 -12.59
C VAL A 84 12.20 -1.05 -11.61
N VAL A 85 10.99 -0.65 -11.97
CA VAL A 85 10.16 0.21 -11.11
C VAL A 85 8.97 -0.56 -10.56
N MET A 86 8.86 -0.60 -9.23
CA MET A 86 7.65 -1.01 -8.54
C MET A 86 6.82 0.24 -8.24
N LEU A 87 5.83 0.52 -9.09
CA LEU A 87 4.95 1.67 -8.97
C LEU A 87 3.69 1.27 -8.21
N THR A 88 3.49 1.83 -7.03
CA THR A 88 2.31 1.53 -6.19
C THR A 88 1.42 2.76 -6.02
N PHE A 89 0.13 2.58 -6.30
CA PHE A 89 -0.91 3.57 -6.00
C PHE A 89 -1.52 3.23 -4.65
N TRP A 90 -1.53 4.19 -3.74
CA TRP A 90 -1.92 3.96 -2.35
C TRP A 90 -2.57 5.21 -1.72
N GLY A 91 -3.03 5.09 -0.48
CA GLY A 91 -3.57 6.23 0.26
C GLY A 91 -3.33 6.10 1.76
N THR A 92 -3.15 7.23 2.45
CA THR A 92 -2.95 7.29 3.91
C THR A 92 -4.13 6.69 4.69
N TRP A 93 -5.32 6.81 4.13
CA TRP A 93 -6.59 6.27 4.65
C TRP A 93 -6.80 4.78 4.38
N CYS A 94 -5.99 4.18 3.50
CA CYS A 94 -6.14 2.80 3.03
C CYS A 94 -5.52 1.81 4.02
N GLY A 95 -6.34 1.03 4.69
CA GLY A 95 -5.90 0.02 5.66
C GLY A 95 -4.96 -1.04 5.09
N PRO A 96 -5.33 -1.74 3.99
CA PRO A 96 -4.44 -2.70 3.34
C PRO A 96 -3.12 -2.07 2.88
N CYS A 97 -3.13 -0.84 2.34
CA CYS A 97 -1.91 -0.15 1.92
C CYS A 97 -0.89 -0.03 3.06
N ARG A 98 -1.37 0.30 4.26
CA ARG A 98 -0.52 0.41 5.46
C ARG A 98 0.13 -0.91 5.86
N GLN A 99 -0.49 -2.04 5.54
CA GLN A 99 0.04 -3.37 5.84
C GLN A 99 1.20 -3.75 4.91
N GLU A 100 1.23 -3.22 3.68
CA GLU A 100 2.28 -3.49 2.69
C GLU A 100 3.52 -2.61 2.88
N ILE A 101 3.41 -1.46 3.57
CA ILE A 101 4.52 -0.51 3.75
C ILE A 101 5.79 -1.16 4.32
N PRO A 102 5.74 -1.99 5.37
CA PRO A 102 6.94 -2.63 5.90
C PRO A 102 7.67 -3.52 4.89
N ASP A 103 6.91 -4.24 4.07
CA ASP A 103 7.46 -5.12 3.04
C ASP A 103 8.14 -4.31 1.93
N PHE A 104 7.56 -3.17 1.54
CA PHE A 104 8.17 -2.27 0.56
C PHE A 104 9.44 -1.60 1.09
N ILE A 105 9.48 -1.23 2.37
CA ILE A 105 10.69 -0.69 3.02
C ILE A 105 11.82 -1.73 2.95
N GLU A 106 11.54 -2.99 3.32
CA GLU A 106 12.52 -4.07 3.27
C GLU A 106 13.01 -4.34 1.84
N LEU A 107 12.09 -4.38 0.87
CA LEU A 107 12.43 -4.56 -0.53
C LEU A 107 13.31 -3.42 -1.05
N TYR A 108 13.00 -2.18 -0.70
CA TYR A 108 13.76 -1.02 -1.11
C TYR A 108 15.17 -1.04 -0.53
N ASP A 109 15.30 -1.29 0.78
CA ASP A 109 16.60 -1.41 1.45
C ASP A 109 17.49 -2.48 0.80
N LYS A 110 16.87 -3.59 0.38
CA LYS A 110 17.60 -4.72 -0.16
C LYS A 110 18.01 -4.55 -1.62
N TYR A 111 17.15 -3.99 -2.47
CA TYR A 111 17.32 -4.07 -3.92
C TYR A 111 17.49 -2.73 -4.62
N ASN A 112 17.37 -1.59 -3.92
CA ASN A 112 17.55 -0.28 -4.55
C ASN A 112 18.94 -0.16 -5.21
N ASN A 113 20.00 -0.59 -4.53
CA ASN A 113 21.36 -0.61 -5.08
C ASN A 113 21.56 -1.62 -6.23
N GLU A 114 20.61 -2.50 -6.47
CA GLU A 114 20.62 -3.47 -7.57
C GLU A 114 19.76 -3.01 -8.76
N GLY A 115 19.18 -1.80 -8.66
CA GLY A 115 18.40 -1.14 -9.72
C GLY A 115 16.91 -1.42 -9.64
N LEU A 116 16.39 -1.73 -8.45
CA LEU A 116 14.96 -1.63 -8.15
C LEU A 116 14.65 -0.24 -7.60
N GLU A 117 13.70 0.44 -8.22
CA GLU A 117 13.10 1.64 -7.66
C GLU A 117 11.68 1.33 -7.18
N ILE A 118 11.29 1.87 -6.03
CA ILE A 118 9.91 1.82 -5.55
C ILE A 118 9.38 3.24 -5.53
N VAL A 119 8.25 3.46 -6.20
CA VAL A 119 7.61 4.78 -6.27
C VAL A 119 6.18 4.67 -5.78
N GLY A 120 5.87 5.34 -4.69
CA GLY A 120 4.52 5.39 -4.14
C GLY A 120 3.76 6.63 -4.61
N ILE A 121 2.68 6.47 -5.37
CA ILE A 121 1.80 7.58 -5.74
C ILE A 121 0.64 7.65 -4.74
N ALA A 122 0.58 8.75 -3.98
CA ALA A 122 -0.45 8.97 -2.98
C ALA A 122 -1.73 9.51 -3.62
N ILE A 123 -2.84 8.76 -3.49
CA ILE A 123 -4.15 9.13 -4.04
C ILE A 123 -5.04 9.68 -2.94
N GLN A 124 -5.57 10.90 -3.12
CA GLN A 124 -6.52 11.53 -2.19
C GLN A 124 -6.07 11.45 -0.72
N SER A 125 -4.79 11.70 -0.48
CA SER A 125 -4.16 11.51 0.84
C SER A 125 -3.99 12.81 1.64
N GLY A 126 -4.59 13.88 1.18
CA GLY A 126 -4.50 15.22 1.79
C GLY A 126 -3.32 16.03 1.25
N SER A 127 -2.87 17.01 2.04
CA SER A 127 -1.75 17.87 1.62
C SER A 127 -0.40 17.15 1.67
N PRO A 128 0.61 17.62 0.94
CA PRO A 128 1.98 17.06 0.98
C PRO A 128 2.53 16.98 2.41
N GLU A 129 2.24 17.96 3.26
CA GLU A 129 2.67 17.98 4.66
C GLU A 129 2.06 16.82 5.46
N ASN A 130 0.77 16.54 5.26
CA ASN A 130 0.10 15.41 5.91
C ASN A 130 0.66 14.07 5.45
N ILE A 131 0.95 13.94 4.16
CA ILE A 131 1.59 12.74 3.60
C ILE A 131 3.02 12.60 4.14
N LYS A 132 3.76 13.70 4.30
CA LYS A 132 5.10 13.71 4.86
C LYS A 132 5.10 13.24 6.32
N LEU A 133 4.21 13.77 7.16
CA LEU A 133 4.04 13.31 8.55
C LEU A 133 3.68 11.83 8.63
N PHE A 134 2.83 11.35 7.73
CA PHE A 134 2.51 9.93 7.62
C PHE A 134 3.75 9.11 7.23
N SER A 135 4.49 9.55 6.23
CA SER A 135 5.72 8.88 5.76
C SER A 135 6.76 8.78 6.87
N GLU A 136 6.98 9.83 7.64
CA GLU A 136 7.87 9.87 8.79
C GLU A 136 7.42 8.89 9.89
N HIS A 137 6.11 8.85 10.18
CA HIS A 137 5.54 7.92 11.17
C HIS A 137 5.77 6.45 10.80
N TYR A 138 5.57 6.10 9.53
CA TYR A 138 5.76 4.74 9.03
C TYR A 138 7.21 4.45 8.61
N LYS A 139 8.11 5.46 8.66
CA LYS A 139 9.52 5.37 8.25
C LYS A 139 9.69 4.92 6.79
N ILE A 140 8.82 5.42 5.91
CA ILE A 140 8.90 5.11 4.49
C ILE A 140 10.21 5.67 3.94
N ASN A 141 11.01 4.82 3.30
CA ASN A 141 12.35 5.12 2.81
C ASN A 141 12.45 5.22 1.28
N TYR A 142 11.34 5.04 0.58
CA TYR A 142 11.24 5.15 -0.88
C TYR A 142 10.47 6.41 -1.29
N PRO A 143 10.67 6.90 -2.54
CA PRO A 143 9.98 8.07 -3.07
C PRO A 143 8.46 8.01 -2.98
N ILE A 144 7.87 9.10 -2.49
CA ILE A 144 6.42 9.30 -2.50
C ILE A 144 6.12 10.51 -3.37
N LEU A 145 5.21 10.33 -4.32
CA LEU A 145 4.73 11.37 -5.23
C LEU A 145 3.27 11.69 -4.96
N THR A 146 2.91 12.93 -5.19
CA THR A 146 1.55 13.46 -5.01
C THR A 146 1.23 14.50 -6.07
N ASP A 147 0.03 15.07 -6.00
CA ASP A 147 -0.45 16.06 -6.95
C ASP A 147 0.40 17.35 -6.92
N ILE A 148 0.52 17.99 -8.10
CA ILE A 148 1.11 19.32 -8.25
C ILE A 148 0.03 20.38 -8.00
N ASN A 149 -1.11 20.25 -8.68
CA ASN A 149 -2.22 21.20 -8.66
C ASN A 149 -3.59 20.57 -8.37
N GLY A 150 -3.64 19.27 -8.07
CA GLY A 150 -4.80 18.65 -7.47
C GLY A 150 -5.37 17.37 -8.07
N ASN A 151 -4.93 16.90 -9.27
CA ASN A 151 -5.58 15.73 -9.88
C ASN A 151 -4.66 14.86 -10.74
N GLU A 152 -3.39 15.15 -10.74
CA GLU A 152 -2.41 14.49 -11.61
C GLU A 152 -2.17 13.03 -11.16
N SER A 153 -2.19 12.79 -9.85
CA SER A 153 -2.06 11.44 -9.27
C SER A 153 -3.23 10.54 -9.68
N TYR A 154 -4.45 11.09 -9.68
CA TYR A 154 -5.64 10.36 -10.13
C TYR A 154 -5.63 10.13 -11.65
N LYS A 155 -5.11 11.08 -12.43
CA LYS A 155 -4.92 10.89 -13.87
C LYS A 155 -3.94 9.75 -14.14
N ALA A 156 -2.78 9.74 -13.49
CA ALA A 156 -1.82 8.63 -13.61
C ALA A 156 -2.49 7.29 -13.23
N PHE A 157 -3.24 7.24 -12.12
CA PHE A 157 -4.01 6.08 -11.70
C PHE A 157 -4.94 5.57 -12.81
N SER A 158 -5.69 6.48 -13.45
CA SER A 158 -6.62 6.14 -14.54
C SER A 158 -5.90 5.63 -15.80
N ASP A 159 -4.79 6.26 -16.18
CA ASP A 159 -4.01 5.90 -17.35
C ASP A 159 -3.42 4.48 -17.21
N TYR A 160 -2.84 4.16 -16.05
CA TYR A 160 -2.34 2.82 -15.74
C TYR A 160 -3.47 1.77 -15.70
N GLY A 161 -4.64 2.14 -15.20
CA GLY A 161 -5.82 1.29 -15.25
C GLY A 161 -6.26 0.97 -16.67
N THR A 162 -6.18 1.95 -17.55
CA THR A 162 -6.58 1.80 -18.95
C THR A 162 -5.64 0.84 -19.69
N ILE A 163 -4.33 1.00 -19.55
CA ILE A 163 -3.35 0.13 -20.24
C ILE A 163 -3.33 -1.29 -19.70
N SER A 164 -3.64 -1.49 -18.42
CA SER A 164 -3.72 -2.83 -17.83
C SER A 164 -4.91 -3.63 -18.34
N GLY A 165 -5.88 -2.99 -18.99
CA GLY A 165 -7.10 -3.62 -19.50
C GLY A 165 -8.11 -4.06 -18.44
N VAL A 166 -7.79 -3.90 -17.15
CA VAL A 166 -8.68 -4.28 -16.03
C VAL A 166 -9.36 -3.08 -15.37
N GLY A 167 -8.92 -1.87 -15.70
CA GLY A 167 -9.36 -0.64 -15.05
C GLY A 167 -8.90 -0.56 -13.60
N MET A 168 -8.60 0.65 -13.13
CA MET A 168 -8.25 0.85 -11.72
C MET A 168 -9.53 1.01 -10.90
N ARG A 169 -9.72 0.15 -9.90
CA ARG A 169 -10.95 0.13 -9.08
C ARG A 169 -10.71 0.46 -7.63
N ALA A 170 -9.50 0.24 -7.13
CA ALA A 170 -9.16 0.42 -5.73
C ALA A 170 -7.65 0.57 -5.54
N VAL A 171 -7.26 1.05 -4.36
CA VAL A 171 -5.90 0.98 -3.83
C VAL A 171 -5.86 -0.06 -2.69
N PRO A 172 -4.74 -0.76 -2.44
CA PRO A 172 -3.48 -0.66 -3.19
C PRO A 172 -3.56 -1.30 -4.58
N THR A 173 -2.84 -0.73 -5.53
CA THR A 173 -2.59 -1.36 -6.83
C THR A 173 -1.15 -1.11 -7.22
N THR A 174 -0.42 -2.18 -7.51
CA THR A 174 1.02 -2.12 -7.80
C THR A 174 1.31 -2.66 -9.19
N PHE A 175 2.16 -1.95 -9.93
CA PHE A 175 2.70 -2.36 -11.22
C PHE A 175 4.19 -2.61 -11.08
N LEU A 176 4.67 -3.68 -11.69
CA LEU A 176 6.09 -3.91 -11.88
C LEU A 176 6.43 -3.55 -13.34
N ILE A 177 7.30 -2.57 -13.52
CA ILE A 177 7.68 -2.01 -14.81
C ILE A 177 9.13 -2.41 -15.05
N ASP A 178 9.38 -3.05 -16.20
CA ASP A 178 10.70 -3.51 -16.61
C ASP A 178 11.54 -2.34 -17.15
N ARG A 179 12.84 -2.58 -17.29
CA ARG A 179 13.86 -1.59 -17.74
C ARG A 179 13.70 -1.13 -19.19
N ASP A 180 13.01 -1.93 -20.03
CA ASP A 180 12.93 -1.76 -21.50
C ASP A 180 11.62 -1.07 -21.96
#